data_8202d1d67b17c98140a2e09687951617
#
_entry.id   8202d1d67b17c98140a2e09687951617
#
_cell.length_a   1.000
_cell.length_b   1.000
_cell.length_c   1.000
_cell.angle_alpha   90.00
_cell.angle_beta   90.00
_cell.angle_gamma   90.00
#
_symmetry.space_group_name_H-M   'P 1'
#
loop_
_entity.id
_entity.type
_entity.pdbx_description
1 polymer ?
#
loop_
_entity_poly.entity_id
_entity_poly.type
_entity_poly.pdbx_seq_one_letter_code
_entity_poly.pdbx_strand_id
1 'polypeptide(L)'
;MRYLITLFLILFFNNVLSQNHDYKKYDKAVKLFNNKDYTKSKDLLVKIIEKDDNWSRPHLLLSSIFLEELDFYSAVKSLLNIYNLEDTSDILGIERIANIFYENGFYSEGLYYFNIICKLDSNYCIQKIDRLINNCNYSIDIINNPIDFEPVNLGENINSNMSERGPAITADNQMLIFTRRIESNGNKPQEDFYFSLKKDNIWQQAIAFPPPLNSNMNEGALSFSSDQSLLIYTACNRDDGLGSCDLYYGNSNLKTSSFLNLGKNINSEHWDSQGCFSSDRKFIYFVSNRPGGYGGTDIWISKINDNGFSKAFNAGPIINTKYDEMSPFIHADNLTLYFSSKGHVGLGDYDVFYSTRNNANSKWRKPKNLGYPINDHLSQNSLVVSSDGKTAFFNSSNEGFGSDDIFCFELPFDIQANEVKGFELDVILTKKGEEIILNNVHFLNNSFKLEDKSFTELNRLAKYLKNNDIIILIEGHTDSNGTENNNNILSRNRAKSVFDFLVNNGVDKNKITFKGYGSSRPLTNNADVDGRALNRRTSFVIQ
;
A
#
# COMPACT_ATOMS: atom_id res chain seq x y z
N MET A 1 6.74 -16.79 -1.23
CA MET A 1 5.64 -17.76 -1.44
C MET A 1 5.76 -18.56 -2.74
N ARG A 2 6.96 -18.71 -3.26
CA ARG A 2 7.28 -19.40 -4.55
C ARG A 2 7.31 -20.94 -4.48
N TYR A 3 7.11 -21.57 -3.31
CA TYR A 3 7.47 -22.99 -3.11
C TYR A 3 6.33 -23.95 -2.76
N LEU A 4 5.04 -23.57 -2.84
CA LEU A 4 3.94 -24.46 -2.43
C LEU A 4 3.13 -25.08 -3.58
N ILE A 5 3.35 -24.71 -4.83
CA ILE A 5 2.59 -25.26 -5.97
C ILE A 5 3.19 -26.57 -6.50
N THR A 6 4.43 -26.89 -6.21
CA THR A 6 5.13 -28.04 -6.78
C THR A 6 4.80 -29.39 -6.12
N LEU A 7 4.13 -29.41 -4.96
CA LEU A 7 3.96 -30.66 -4.18
C LEU A 7 2.63 -31.39 -4.38
N PHE A 8 1.63 -30.84 -5.08
CA PHE A 8 0.27 -31.42 -5.10
C PHE A 8 -0.09 -32.25 -6.34
N LEU A 9 0.78 -32.36 -7.36
CA LEU A 9 0.47 -33.04 -8.63
C LEU A 9 1.03 -34.46 -8.81
N ILE A 10 1.59 -35.09 -7.77
CA ILE A 10 2.19 -36.43 -7.89
C ILE A 10 1.17 -37.59 -7.68
N LEU A 11 -0.10 -37.35 -7.35
CA LEU A 11 -0.99 -38.42 -6.84
C LEU A 11 -2.17 -38.85 -7.71
N PHE A 12 -2.36 -38.39 -8.93
CA PHE A 12 -3.48 -38.95 -9.74
C PHE A 12 -3.05 -39.27 -11.16
N PHE A 13 -2.64 -40.52 -11.39
CA PHE A 13 -2.90 -41.33 -12.59
C PHE A 13 -2.47 -42.77 -12.33
N ASN A 14 -3.41 -43.59 -11.90
CA ASN A 14 -3.30 -45.03 -11.98
C ASN A 14 -4.15 -45.53 -13.14
N ASN A 15 -3.50 -46.31 -13.96
CA ASN A 15 -3.97 -47.20 -15.00
C ASN A 15 -3.69 -46.73 -16.43
N VAL A 16 -2.59 -47.30 -16.98
CA VAL A 16 -2.57 -47.99 -18.27
C VAL A 16 -1.23 -48.73 -18.40
N LEU A 17 -1.30 -50.04 -18.62
CA LEU A 17 -0.27 -50.99 -19.10
C LEU A 17 1.11 -51.00 -18.41
N SER A 18 1.52 -52.17 -17.92
CA SER A 18 2.81 -52.44 -17.27
C SER A 18 3.99 -52.22 -18.23
N GLN A 19 4.41 -50.96 -18.38
CA GLN A 19 5.75 -50.63 -18.82
C GLN A 19 6.65 -50.76 -17.59
N ASN A 20 7.80 -51.44 -17.76
CA ASN A 20 8.80 -51.65 -16.70
C ASN A 20 9.59 -50.38 -16.46
N HIS A 21 8.92 -49.34 -15.96
CA HIS A 21 9.57 -48.06 -15.57
C HIS A 21 10.60 -48.29 -14.46
N ASP A 22 11.77 -47.67 -14.51
CA ASP A 22 12.82 -47.76 -13.50
C ASP A 22 12.49 -46.85 -12.28
N TYR A 23 11.39 -47.18 -11.58
CA TYR A 23 10.93 -46.44 -10.40
C TYR A 23 12.04 -46.28 -9.34
N LYS A 24 12.92 -47.28 -9.18
CA LYS A 24 13.99 -47.25 -8.19
C LYS A 24 15.01 -46.12 -8.50
N LYS A 25 15.35 -45.94 -9.78
CA LYS A 25 16.22 -44.83 -10.21
C LYS A 25 15.51 -43.50 -10.13
N TYR A 26 14.21 -43.46 -10.50
CA TYR A 26 13.41 -42.25 -10.39
C TYR A 26 13.30 -41.77 -8.94
N ASP A 27 12.97 -42.68 -7.99
CA ASP A 27 12.92 -42.33 -6.55
C ASP A 27 14.27 -41.81 -6.02
N LYS A 28 15.38 -42.34 -6.56
CA LYS A 28 16.72 -41.81 -6.24
C LYS A 28 16.90 -40.39 -6.80
N ALA A 29 16.45 -40.11 -8.02
CA ALA A 29 16.49 -38.78 -8.61
C ALA A 29 15.64 -37.78 -7.81
N VAL A 30 14.44 -38.17 -7.38
CA VAL A 30 13.56 -37.37 -6.50
C VAL A 30 14.26 -37.03 -5.16
N LYS A 31 14.94 -38.00 -4.54
CA LYS A 31 15.71 -37.74 -3.30
C LYS A 31 16.84 -36.76 -3.52
N LEU A 32 17.54 -36.85 -4.64
CA LEU A 32 18.62 -35.91 -4.99
C LEU A 32 18.07 -34.51 -5.24
N PHE A 33 16.95 -34.39 -5.95
CA PHE A 33 16.22 -33.13 -6.13
C PHE A 33 15.85 -32.48 -4.79
N ASN A 34 15.24 -33.25 -3.88
CA ASN A 34 14.85 -32.74 -2.55
C ASN A 34 16.07 -32.29 -1.71
N ASN A 35 17.23 -32.90 -1.95
CA ASN A 35 18.52 -32.50 -1.32
C ASN A 35 19.24 -31.39 -2.10
N LYS A 36 18.63 -30.80 -3.12
CA LYS A 36 19.20 -29.77 -4.00
C LYS A 36 20.44 -30.20 -4.78
N ASP A 37 20.71 -31.51 -4.90
CA ASP A 37 21.78 -32.06 -5.78
C ASP A 37 21.24 -32.20 -7.20
N TYR A 38 20.96 -31.05 -7.85
CA TYR A 38 20.32 -30.96 -9.15
C TYR A 38 21.15 -31.64 -10.24
N THR A 39 22.48 -31.51 -10.21
CA THR A 39 23.38 -32.11 -11.17
C THR A 39 23.22 -33.63 -11.22
N LYS A 40 23.34 -34.32 -10.09
CA LYS A 40 23.18 -35.78 -10.05
C LYS A 40 21.75 -36.22 -10.33
N SER A 41 20.75 -35.44 -9.94
CA SER A 41 19.36 -35.72 -10.27
C SER A 41 19.15 -35.68 -11.80
N LYS A 42 19.61 -34.63 -12.48
CA LYS A 42 19.57 -34.52 -13.96
C LYS A 42 20.23 -35.71 -14.65
N ASP A 43 21.44 -36.08 -14.24
CA ASP A 43 22.17 -37.21 -14.80
C ASP A 43 21.39 -38.53 -14.72
N LEU A 44 20.64 -38.75 -13.63
CA LEU A 44 19.80 -39.94 -13.51
C LEU A 44 18.55 -39.85 -14.38
N LEU A 45 17.90 -38.69 -14.43
CA LEU A 45 16.68 -38.45 -15.21
C LEU A 45 16.96 -38.61 -16.70
N VAL A 46 18.05 -38.04 -17.22
CA VAL A 46 18.44 -38.21 -18.61
C VAL A 46 18.62 -39.69 -18.96
N LYS A 47 19.32 -40.47 -18.11
CA LYS A 47 19.49 -41.93 -18.31
C LYS A 47 18.17 -42.71 -18.23
N ILE A 48 17.17 -42.22 -17.53
CA ILE A 48 15.82 -42.83 -17.49
C ILE A 48 15.09 -42.50 -18.79
N ILE A 49 15.10 -41.23 -19.21
CA ILE A 49 14.50 -40.75 -20.46
C ILE A 49 15.06 -41.42 -21.69
N GLU A 50 16.41 -41.59 -21.78
CA GLU A 50 17.06 -42.32 -22.87
C GLU A 50 16.58 -43.76 -23.04
N LYS A 51 16.05 -44.37 -21.97
CA LYS A 51 15.52 -45.75 -22.03
C LYS A 51 14.01 -45.79 -22.27
N ASP A 52 13.28 -44.78 -21.84
CA ASP A 52 11.87 -44.69 -21.90
C ASP A 52 11.43 -43.22 -21.93
N ASP A 53 11.43 -42.65 -23.12
CA ASP A 53 11.10 -41.26 -23.39
C ASP A 53 9.59 -40.96 -23.28
N ASN A 54 8.73 -41.99 -23.31
CA ASN A 54 7.31 -41.87 -23.15
C ASN A 54 6.88 -41.75 -21.66
N TRP A 55 7.82 -41.93 -20.72
CA TRP A 55 7.50 -41.81 -19.29
C TRP A 55 7.52 -40.35 -18.84
N SER A 56 6.34 -39.72 -18.68
CA SER A 56 6.18 -38.30 -18.40
C SER A 56 6.83 -37.83 -17.09
N ARG A 57 6.87 -38.67 -16.01
CA ARG A 57 7.39 -38.27 -14.69
C ARG A 57 8.85 -37.76 -14.71
N PRO A 58 9.81 -38.45 -15.39
CA PRO A 58 11.18 -37.94 -15.50
C PRO A 58 11.27 -36.58 -16.18
N HIS A 59 10.48 -36.34 -17.25
CA HIS A 59 10.44 -35.05 -17.94
C HIS A 59 9.86 -33.94 -17.06
N LEU A 60 8.81 -34.22 -16.28
CA LEU A 60 8.22 -33.27 -15.32
C LEU A 60 9.24 -32.87 -14.23
N LEU A 61 9.98 -33.86 -13.67
CA LEU A 61 10.98 -33.58 -12.66
C LEU A 61 12.18 -32.84 -13.25
N LEU A 62 12.59 -33.20 -14.48
CA LEU A 62 13.67 -32.51 -15.19
C LEU A 62 13.30 -31.04 -15.50
N SER A 63 12.06 -30.79 -15.94
CA SER A 63 11.53 -29.44 -16.10
C SER A 63 11.56 -28.65 -14.78
N SER A 64 11.18 -29.28 -13.66
CA SER A 64 11.24 -28.65 -12.35
C SER A 64 12.66 -28.26 -11.92
N ILE A 65 13.65 -29.10 -12.25
CA ILE A 65 15.08 -28.77 -11.98
C ILE A 65 15.52 -27.56 -12.81
N PHE A 66 15.18 -27.52 -14.09
CA PHE A 66 15.53 -26.38 -14.94
C PHE A 66 14.86 -25.09 -14.46
N LEU A 67 13.64 -25.15 -13.93
CA LEU A 67 12.99 -23.99 -13.32
C LEU A 67 13.74 -23.48 -12.06
N GLU A 68 14.25 -24.38 -11.21
CA GLU A 68 15.09 -24.00 -10.07
C GLU A 68 16.44 -23.38 -10.51
N GLU A 69 16.94 -23.76 -11.67
CA GLU A 69 18.17 -23.21 -12.28
C GLU A 69 17.88 -21.96 -13.14
N LEU A 70 16.63 -21.48 -13.22
CA LEU A 70 16.17 -20.36 -14.06
C LEU A 70 16.40 -20.57 -15.57
N ASP A 71 16.51 -21.83 -16.02
CA ASP A 71 16.59 -22.20 -17.44
C ASP A 71 15.19 -22.55 -17.99
N PHE A 72 14.42 -21.51 -18.28
CA PHE A 72 13.02 -21.63 -18.70
C PHE A 72 12.84 -22.35 -20.03
N TYR A 73 13.76 -22.16 -20.97
CA TYR A 73 13.71 -22.82 -22.28
C TYR A 73 13.95 -24.32 -22.19
N SER A 74 14.93 -24.76 -21.40
CA SER A 74 15.14 -26.20 -21.15
C SER A 74 14.00 -26.84 -20.37
N ALA A 75 13.40 -26.11 -19.44
CA ALA A 75 12.22 -26.54 -18.72
C ALA A 75 11.05 -26.81 -19.67
N VAL A 76 10.74 -25.85 -20.55
CA VAL A 76 9.68 -25.99 -21.56
C VAL A 76 10.00 -27.08 -22.57
N LYS A 77 11.25 -27.18 -23.04
CA LYS A 77 11.68 -28.27 -23.94
C LYS A 77 11.39 -29.65 -23.34
N SER A 78 11.62 -29.81 -22.04
CA SER A 78 11.30 -31.07 -21.34
C SER A 78 9.79 -31.37 -21.32
N LEU A 79 8.94 -30.35 -21.21
CA LEU A 79 7.49 -30.47 -21.24
C LEU A 79 6.96 -30.77 -22.64
N LEU A 80 7.54 -30.19 -23.68
CA LEU A 80 7.16 -30.43 -25.07
C LEU A 80 7.42 -31.88 -25.52
N ASN A 81 8.23 -32.64 -24.80
CA ASN A 81 8.42 -34.08 -25.06
C ASN A 81 7.23 -34.92 -24.59
N ILE A 82 6.33 -34.38 -23.76
CA ILE A 82 5.21 -35.12 -23.16
C ILE A 82 3.84 -34.53 -23.48
N TYR A 83 3.77 -33.31 -24.01
CA TYR A 83 2.51 -32.65 -24.36
C TYR A 83 2.42 -32.40 -25.87
N ASN A 84 1.28 -32.78 -26.46
CA ASN A 84 0.99 -32.52 -27.85
C ASN A 84 0.23 -31.20 -28.00
N LEU A 85 0.82 -30.24 -28.71
CA LEU A 85 0.24 -28.91 -28.95
C LEU A 85 -1.02 -28.94 -29.86
N GLU A 86 -1.35 -30.09 -30.45
CA GLU A 86 -2.53 -30.29 -31.29
C GLU A 86 -3.64 -31.10 -30.60
N ASP A 87 -3.40 -31.58 -29.38
CA ASP A 87 -4.33 -32.41 -28.63
C ASP A 87 -5.06 -31.63 -27.52
N THR A 88 -6.38 -31.63 -27.58
CA THR A 88 -7.22 -31.00 -26.54
C THR A 88 -7.05 -31.63 -25.16
N SER A 89 -6.62 -32.89 -25.05
CA SER A 89 -6.33 -33.54 -23.78
C SER A 89 -5.14 -32.97 -23.04
N ASP A 90 -4.25 -32.26 -23.75
CA ASP A 90 -3.01 -31.67 -23.23
C ASP A 90 -3.14 -30.17 -22.89
N ILE A 91 -4.33 -29.58 -22.96
CA ILE A 91 -4.58 -28.14 -22.67
C ILE A 91 -3.93 -27.69 -21.36
N LEU A 92 -4.07 -28.46 -20.28
CA LEU A 92 -3.45 -28.11 -18.98
C LEU A 92 -1.91 -28.14 -19.02
N GLY A 93 -1.34 -29.02 -19.84
CA GLY A 93 0.10 -29.07 -20.06
C GLY A 93 0.59 -27.87 -20.88
N ILE A 94 -0.16 -27.49 -21.90
CA ILE A 94 0.13 -26.31 -22.73
C ILE A 94 -0.02 -25.03 -21.89
N GLU A 95 -1.04 -24.94 -21.03
CA GLU A 95 -1.21 -23.84 -20.10
C GLU A 95 -0.02 -23.72 -19.13
N ARG A 96 0.49 -24.84 -18.62
CA ARG A 96 1.70 -24.84 -17.80
C ARG A 96 2.91 -24.27 -18.54
N ILE A 97 3.10 -24.64 -19.80
CA ILE A 97 4.16 -24.08 -20.65
C ILE A 97 3.98 -22.56 -20.80
N ALA A 98 2.77 -22.13 -21.14
CA ALA A 98 2.45 -20.72 -21.32
C ALA A 98 2.72 -19.90 -20.04
N ASN A 99 2.31 -20.44 -18.89
CA ASN A 99 2.52 -19.77 -17.59
C ASN A 99 4.00 -19.69 -17.20
N ILE A 100 4.83 -20.70 -17.52
CA ILE A 100 6.28 -20.62 -17.28
C ILE A 100 6.86 -19.38 -17.96
N PHE A 101 6.49 -19.14 -19.20
CA PHE A 101 6.96 -17.98 -19.92
C PHE A 101 6.35 -16.68 -19.40
N TYR A 102 5.02 -16.65 -19.19
CA TYR A 102 4.31 -15.47 -18.69
C TYR A 102 4.82 -14.99 -17.32
N GLU A 103 4.93 -15.90 -16.34
CA GLU A 103 5.36 -15.59 -14.97
C GLU A 103 6.84 -15.15 -14.88
N ASN A 104 7.62 -15.37 -15.94
CA ASN A 104 9.03 -14.97 -16.01
C ASN A 104 9.28 -13.84 -17.03
N GLY A 105 8.22 -13.16 -17.48
CA GLY A 105 8.32 -11.96 -18.31
C GLY A 105 8.52 -12.21 -19.81
N PHE A 106 8.47 -13.49 -20.27
CA PHE A 106 8.57 -13.86 -21.69
C PHE A 106 7.16 -13.84 -22.32
N TYR A 107 6.59 -12.64 -22.39
CA TYR A 107 5.16 -12.47 -22.76
C TYR A 107 4.85 -12.88 -24.19
N SER A 108 5.78 -12.73 -25.12
CA SER A 108 5.62 -13.14 -26.52
C SER A 108 5.49 -14.66 -26.65
N GLU A 109 6.34 -15.39 -25.93
CA GLU A 109 6.31 -16.85 -25.87
C GLU A 109 5.05 -17.34 -25.12
N GLY A 110 4.73 -16.73 -23.99
CA GLY A 110 3.49 -17.01 -23.26
C GLY A 110 2.25 -16.83 -24.14
N LEU A 111 2.16 -15.69 -24.84
CA LEU A 111 1.09 -15.38 -25.78
C LEU A 111 0.95 -16.41 -26.89
N TYR A 112 2.07 -16.90 -27.44
CA TYR A 112 2.06 -17.95 -28.46
C TYR A 112 1.34 -19.21 -27.97
N TYR A 113 1.70 -19.72 -26.77
CA TYR A 113 1.08 -20.93 -26.23
C TYR A 113 -0.37 -20.69 -25.75
N PHE A 114 -0.70 -19.54 -25.20
CA PHE A 114 -2.09 -19.20 -24.88
C PHE A 114 -2.98 -19.18 -26.13
N ASN A 115 -2.48 -18.69 -27.25
CA ASN A 115 -3.21 -18.71 -28.52
C ASN A 115 -3.42 -20.12 -29.06
N ILE A 116 -2.51 -21.08 -28.79
CA ILE A 116 -2.73 -22.50 -29.13
C ILE A 116 -3.92 -23.03 -28.33
N ILE A 117 -3.99 -22.78 -27.01
CA ILE A 117 -5.12 -23.21 -26.16
C ILE A 117 -6.45 -22.67 -26.73
N CYS A 118 -6.49 -21.41 -27.12
CA CYS A 118 -7.69 -20.78 -27.68
C CYS A 118 -8.14 -21.39 -29.02
N LYS A 119 -7.21 -21.91 -29.81
CA LYS A 119 -7.53 -22.66 -31.04
C LYS A 119 -8.06 -24.05 -30.73
N LEU A 120 -7.56 -24.70 -29.70
CA LEU A 120 -7.99 -26.05 -29.30
C LEU A 120 -9.36 -26.03 -28.60
N ASP A 121 -9.57 -25.10 -27.67
CA ASP A 121 -10.83 -24.94 -26.92
C ASP A 121 -11.17 -23.47 -26.69
N SER A 122 -12.08 -22.96 -27.49
CA SER A 122 -12.53 -21.55 -27.39
C SER A 122 -13.30 -21.25 -26.10
N ASN A 123 -14.01 -22.23 -25.51
CA ASN A 123 -14.72 -22.03 -24.26
C ASN A 123 -13.74 -21.93 -23.08
N TYR A 124 -12.75 -22.82 -23.05
CA TYR A 124 -11.68 -22.74 -22.07
C TYR A 124 -10.91 -21.41 -22.17
N CYS A 125 -10.64 -20.99 -23.39
CA CYS A 125 -10.01 -19.70 -23.68
C CYS A 125 -10.76 -18.53 -23.02
N ILE A 126 -12.05 -18.38 -23.30
CA ILE A 126 -12.88 -17.29 -22.76
C ILE A 126 -12.93 -17.32 -21.23
N GLN A 127 -13.00 -18.49 -20.63
CA GLN A 127 -13.18 -18.63 -19.19
C GLN A 127 -11.88 -18.44 -18.38
N LYS A 128 -10.73 -18.83 -18.94
CA LYS A 128 -9.46 -18.94 -18.21
C LYS A 128 -8.32 -18.14 -18.78
N ILE A 129 -8.20 -18.04 -20.10
CA ILE A 129 -7.00 -17.59 -20.81
C ILE A 129 -7.11 -16.15 -21.32
N ASP A 130 -8.30 -15.68 -21.66
CA ASP A 130 -8.52 -14.38 -22.31
C ASP A 130 -7.85 -13.20 -21.56
N ARG A 131 -7.92 -13.21 -20.21
CA ARG A 131 -7.23 -12.22 -19.38
C ARG A 131 -5.71 -12.27 -19.54
N LEU A 132 -5.12 -13.48 -19.58
CA LEU A 132 -3.68 -13.67 -19.72
C LEU A 132 -3.18 -13.21 -21.10
N ILE A 133 -3.97 -13.45 -22.14
CA ILE A 133 -3.71 -12.90 -23.49
C ILE A 133 -3.73 -11.37 -23.47
N ASN A 134 -4.72 -10.78 -22.81
CA ASN A 134 -4.80 -9.32 -22.68
C ASN A 134 -3.60 -8.77 -21.89
N ASN A 135 -3.18 -9.44 -20.82
CA ASN A 135 -1.98 -9.10 -20.07
C ASN A 135 -0.73 -9.21 -20.94
N CYS A 136 -0.52 -10.30 -21.68
CA CYS A 136 0.63 -10.45 -22.58
C CYS A 136 0.68 -9.32 -23.63
N ASN A 137 -0.42 -9.03 -24.28
CA ASN A 137 -0.49 -7.95 -25.28
C ASN A 137 -0.16 -6.59 -24.67
N TYR A 138 -0.73 -6.29 -23.49
CA TYR A 138 -0.42 -5.07 -22.74
C TYR A 138 1.06 -5.01 -22.34
N SER A 139 1.60 -6.12 -21.80
CA SER A 139 3.00 -6.18 -21.36
C SER A 139 3.98 -5.98 -22.49
N ILE A 140 3.74 -6.59 -23.65
CA ILE A 140 4.56 -6.40 -24.85
C ILE A 140 4.56 -4.92 -25.28
N ASP A 141 3.41 -4.26 -25.28
CA ASP A 141 3.30 -2.85 -25.65
C ASP A 141 4.02 -1.94 -24.66
N ILE A 142 3.77 -2.11 -23.35
CA ILE A 142 4.33 -1.21 -22.32
C ILE A 142 5.83 -1.37 -22.11
N ILE A 143 6.40 -2.59 -22.33
CA ILE A 143 7.84 -2.84 -22.27
C ILE A 143 8.57 -2.14 -23.43
N ASN A 144 7.92 -2.04 -24.57
CA ASN A 144 8.46 -1.30 -25.72
C ASN A 144 8.38 0.23 -25.54
N ASN A 145 7.59 0.71 -24.57
CA ASN A 145 7.39 2.11 -24.23
C ASN A 145 7.62 2.35 -22.74
N PRO A 146 8.84 2.13 -22.22
CA PRO A 146 9.13 2.23 -20.80
C PRO A 146 8.99 3.69 -20.34
N ILE A 147 8.59 3.86 -19.08
CA ILE A 147 8.60 5.16 -18.40
C ILE A 147 9.97 5.40 -17.75
N ASP A 148 10.27 6.68 -17.46
CA ASP A 148 11.45 7.02 -16.68
C ASP A 148 11.32 6.46 -15.26
N PHE A 149 12.28 5.61 -14.85
CA PHE A 149 12.27 4.94 -13.57
C PHE A 149 13.70 4.71 -13.09
N GLU A 150 14.09 5.46 -12.08
CA GLU A 150 15.40 5.37 -11.45
C GLU A 150 15.24 5.11 -9.94
N PRO A 151 14.98 3.86 -9.53
CA PRO A 151 14.80 3.53 -8.13
C PRO A 151 16.13 3.59 -7.38
N VAL A 152 16.10 4.23 -6.23
CA VAL A 152 17.24 4.36 -5.32
C VAL A 152 16.97 3.50 -4.09
N ASN A 153 17.83 2.50 -3.84
CA ASN A 153 17.83 1.74 -2.60
C ASN A 153 18.16 2.69 -1.43
N LEU A 154 17.38 2.67 -0.35
CA LEU A 154 17.56 3.60 0.77
C LEU A 154 18.80 3.30 1.64
N GLY A 155 19.55 2.26 1.31
CA GLY A 155 20.84 1.94 1.91
C GLY A 155 20.75 1.25 3.28
N GLU A 156 21.93 0.97 3.86
CA GLU A 156 22.08 0.18 5.09
C GLU A 156 21.48 0.81 6.35
N ASN A 157 21.19 2.10 6.34
CA ASN A 157 20.50 2.75 7.43
C ASN A 157 19.03 2.32 7.52
N ILE A 158 18.42 1.93 6.41
CA ILE A 158 17.03 1.50 6.30
C ILE A 158 16.97 -0.02 6.10
N ASN A 159 17.68 -0.52 5.11
CA ASN A 159 17.65 -1.91 4.67
C ASN A 159 18.68 -2.75 5.42
N SER A 160 18.41 -4.04 5.56
CA SER A 160 19.25 -5.00 6.26
C SER A 160 19.31 -6.32 5.48
N ASN A 161 20.00 -7.32 6.01
CA ASN A 161 19.97 -8.68 5.45
C ASN A 161 18.64 -9.42 5.69
N MET A 162 17.64 -8.74 6.28
CA MET A 162 16.31 -9.26 6.52
C MET A 162 15.36 -8.87 5.37
N SER A 163 14.07 -8.74 5.64
CA SER A 163 13.07 -8.27 4.67
C SER A 163 12.39 -7.04 5.24
N GLU A 164 12.47 -5.91 4.55
CA GLU A 164 11.80 -4.66 4.86
C GLU A 164 10.62 -4.45 3.93
N ARG A 165 9.41 -4.21 4.51
CA ARG A 165 8.16 -4.13 3.76
C ARG A 165 7.23 -3.05 4.28
N GLY A 166 6.25 -2.67 3.46
CA GLY A 166 5.16 -1.80 3.84
C GLY A 166 5.64 -0.43 4.33
N PRO A 167 6.36 0.34 3.50
CA PRO A 167 6.79 1.67 3.88
C PRO A 167 5.60 2.58 4.19
N ALA A 168 5.76 3.46 5.17
CA ALA A 168 4.86 4.57 5.47
C ALA A 168 5.70 5.82 5.71
N ILE A 169 5.30 6.93 5.11
CA ILE A 169 6.01 8.20 5.21
C ILE A 169 5.14 9.25 5.88
N THR A 170 5.71 10.04 6.77
CA THR A 170 4.98 11.16 7.39
C THR A 170 4.75 12.29 6.38
N ALA A 171 3.69 13.08 6.58
CA ALA A 171 3.31 14.16 5.67
C ALA A 171 4.41 15.23 5.47
N ASP A 172 5.33 15.39 6.42
CA ASP A 172 6.48 16.28 6.34
C ASP A 172 7.73 15.61 5.72
N ASN A 173 7.62 14.34 5.31
CA ASN A 173 8.70 13.54 4.77
C ASN A 173 9.92 13.40 5.71
N GLN A 174 9.74 13.53 7.04
CA GLN A 174 10.83 13.48 8.01
C GLN A 174 10.96 12.14 8.73
N MET A 175 9.94 11.27 8.69
CA MET A 175 9.97 9.95 9.29
C MET A 175 9.49 8.90 8.30
N LEU A 176 10.31 7.89 8.07
CA LEU A 176 9.96 6.67 7.34
C LEU A 176 9.75 5.55 8.34
N ILE A 177 8.65 4.82 8.21
CA ILE A 177 8.35 3.63 9.00
C ILE A 177 8.16 2.47 8.04
N PHE A 178 8.52 1.29 8.49
CA PHE A 178 8.36 0.05 7.72
C PHE A 178 8.30 -1.15 8.66
N THR A 179 7.83 -2.26 8.13
CA THR A 179 7.83 -3.55 8.81
C THR A 179 9.12 -4.31 8.46
N ARG A 180 9.87 -4.75 9.46
CA ARG A 180 11.03 -5.63 9.28
C ARG A 180 10.69 -7.02 9.76
N ARG A 181 10.93 -8.03 8.94
CA ARG A 181 10.79 -9.43 9.31
C ARG A 181 12.08 -9.92 9.94
N ILE A 182 12.01 -10.26 11.22
CA ILE A 182 13.13 -10.75 12.02
C ILE A 182 13.10 -12.28 12.01
N GLU A 183 14.16 -12.92 11.54
CA GLU A 183 14.31 -14.36 11.65
C GLU A 183 14.75 -14.72 13.08
N SER A 184 13.98 -15.57 13.74
CA SER A 184 14.27 -16.06 15.08
C SER A 184 14.83 -17.47 15.01
N ASN A 185 16.01 -17.69 15.59
CA ASN A 185 16.65 -19.01 15.67
C ASN A 185 15.72 -20.05 16.34
N GLY A 186 15.04 -20.85 15.49
CA GLY A 186 14.16 -21.93 15.94
C GLY A 186 12.71 -21.56 16.26
N ASN A 187 12.33 -20.28 16.22
CA ASN A 187 10.95 -19.79 16.35
C ASN A 187 10.39 -19.34 14.99
N LYS A 188 9.07 -19.12 14.92
CA LYS A 188 8.46 -18.50 13.74
C LYS A 188 9.05 -17.09 13.56
N PRO A 189 9.30 -16.65 12.30
CA PRO A 189 9.69 -15.28 12.03
C PRO A 189 8.69 -14.30 12.63
N GLN A 190 9.20 -13.20 13.19
CA GLN A 190 8.40 -12.12 13.76
C GLN A 190 8.50 -10.89 12.85
N GLU A 191 7.42 -10.12 12.77
CA GLU A 191 7.34 -8.87 12.01
C GLU A 191 7.13 -7.72 13.00
N ASP A 192 8.07 -6.77 13.02
CA ASP A 192 8.08 -5.60 13.90
C ASP A 192 8.20 -4.30 13.11
N PHE A 193 7.68 -3.20 13.65
CA PHE A 193 7.86 -1.88 13.10
C PHE A 193 9.23 -1.29 13.44
N TYR A 194 9.84 -0.72 12.43
CA TYR A 194 11.04 0.10 12.52
C TYR A 194 10.76 1.49 11.95
N PHE A 195 11.50 2.47 12.43
CA PHE A 195 11.45 3.83 11.89
C PHE A 195 12.83 4.43 11.73
N SER A 196 12.95 5.34 10.78
CA SER A 196 14.11 6.20 10.60
C SER A 196 13.67 7.66 10.52
N LEU A 197 14.47 8.54 11.10
CA LEU A 197 14.29 9.99 10.98
C LEU A 197 15.23 10.53 9.92
N LYS A 198 14.77 11.52 9.16
CA LYS A 198 15.58 12.22 8.17
C LYS A 198 16.25 13.42 8.81
N LYS A 199 17.58 13.49 8.76
CA LYS A 199 18.36 14.64 9.22
C LYS A 199 19.28 15.08 8.10
N ASP A 200 19.29 16.38 7.80
CA ASP A 200 20.09 16.96 6.72
C ASP A 200 19.93 16.21 5.38
N ASN A 201 18.69 15.82 5.06
CA ASN A 201 18.29 14.98 3.92
C ASN A 201 18.85 13.55 3.88
N ILE A 202 19.42 13.05 4.99
CA ILE A 202 19.95 11.69 5.11
C ILE A 202 19.10 10.91 6.11
N TRP A 203 18.65 9.72 5.71
CA TRP A 203 17.98 8.78 6.62
C TRP A 203 18.96 8.27 7.67
N GLN A 204 18.58 8.38 8.94
CA GLN A 204 19.36 7.88 10.06
C GLN A 204 19.15 6.38 10.23
N GLN A 205 20.02 5.72 11.01
CA GLN A 205 19.87 4.29 11.33
C GLN A 205 18.47 3.98 11.84
N ALA A 206 17.81 3.00 11.22
CA ALA A 206 16.49 2.56 11.63
C ALA A 206 16.50 1.92 13.02
N ILE A 207 15.48 2.24 13.83
CA ILE A 207 15.31 1.81 15.21
C ILE A 207 13.95 1.12 15.34
N ALA A 208 13.91 -0.01 16.06
CA ALA A 208 12.65 -0.68 16.38
C ALA A 208 11.77 0.19 17.29
N PHE A 209 10.46 0.22 17.04
CA PHE A 209 9.55 0.83 17.99
C PHE A 209 9.50 0.05 19.31
N PRO A 210 9.38 0.75 20.44
CA PRO A 210 9.19 0.06 21.72
C PRO A 210 7.75 -0.47 21.87
N PRO A 211 7.51 -1.37 22.83
CA PRO A 211 6.15 -1.67 23.28
C PRO A 211 5.40 -0.39 23.71
N PRO A 212 4.07 -0.31 23.54
CA PRO A 212 3.18 -1.41 23.15
C PRO A 212 2.95 -1.55 21.63
N LEU A 213 3.61 -0.75 20.77
CA LEU A 213 3.41 -0.82 19.33
C LEU A 213 3.95 -2.13 18.75
N ASN A 214 5.22 -2.46 19.04
CA ASN A 214 5.74 -3.81 18.82
C ASN A 214 5.41 -4.68 20.02
N SER A 215 5.01 -5.92 19.77
CA SER A 215 4.67 -6.91 20.78
C SER A 215 5.40 -8.23 20.52
N ASN A 216 4.99 -9.31 21.17
CA ASN A 216 5.49 -10.66 20.86
C ASN A 216 4.72 -11.33 19.69
N MET A 217 3.83 -10.59 19.04
CA MET A 217 3.05 -11.03 17.89
C MET A 217 3.54 -10.32 16.63
N ASN A 218 2.90 -10.54 15.51
CA ASN A 218 3.23 -9.89 14.25
C ASN A 218 2.43 -8.59 14.10
N GLU A 219 3.14 -7.51 13.86
CA GLU A 219 2.60 -6.21 13.50
C GLU A 219 3.06 -5.80 12.10
N GLY A 220 2.17 -5.17 11.32
CA GLY A 220 2.52 -4.72 9.96
C GLY A 220 1.58 -3.68 9.40
N ALA A 221 1.98 -3.11 8.25
CA ALA A 221 1.17 -2.17 7.49
C ALA A 221 0.66 -0.98 8.32
N LEU A 222 1.58 -0.17 8.84
CA LEU A 222 1.25 1.03 9.60
C LEU A 222 1.01 2.22 8.66
N SER A 223 0.05 3.06 9.01
CA SER A 223 -0.21 4.35 8.36
C SER A 223 -0.54 5.43 9.38
N PHE A 224 -0.19 6.68 9.07
CA PHE A 224 -0.54 7.84 9.88
C PHE A 224 -1.72 8.62 9.31
N SER A 225 -2.44 9.31 10.20
CA SER A 225 -3.26 10.44 9.77
C SER A 225 -2.37 11.58 9.26
N SER A 226 -2.90 12.43 8.38
CA SER A 226 -2.15 13.54 7.77
C SER A 226 -1.55 14.51 8.78
N ASP A 227 -2.20 14.72 9.92
CA ASP A 227 -1.72 15.54 11.04
C ASP A 227 -0.78 14.77 11.99
N GLN A 228 -0.47 13.53 11.67
CA GLN A 228 0.38 12.63 12.45
C GLN A 228 -0.11 12.37 13.89
N SER A 229 -1.34 12.75 14.24
CA SER A 229 -1.87 12.57 15.60
C SER A 229 -2.33 11.14 15.88
N LEU A 230 -2.76 10.43 14.85
CA LEU A 230 -3.23 9.05 14.93
C LEU A 230 -2.41 8.14 14.03
N LEU A 231 -2.32 6.89 14.42
CA LEU A 231 -1.81 5.82 13.59
C LEU A 231 -2.82 4.66 13.54
N ILE A 232 -2.79 3.94 12.44
CA ILE A 232 -3.52 2.69 12.23
C ILE A 232 -2.52 1.62 11.79
N TYR A 233 -2.67 0.41 12.27
CA TYR A 233 -1.80 -0.70 11.90
C TYR A 233 -2.55 -2.03 11.99
N THR A 234 -1.95 -3.05 11.42
CA THR A 234 -2.46 -4.43 11.49
C THR A 234 -1.73 -5.18 12.59
N ALA A 235 -2.46 -5.91 13.43
CA ALA A 235 -1.90 -6.88 14.36
C ALA A 235 -2.64 -8.22 14.25
N CYS A 236 -1.87 -9.30 14.28
CA CYS A 236 -2.40 -10.64 14.07
C CYS A 236 -2.38 -11.47 15.36
N ASN A 237 -3.37 -12.38 15.47
CA ASN A 237 -3.48 -13.33 16.57
C ASN A 237 -3.53 -12.69 17.98
N ARG A 238 -4.12 -11.50 18.09
CA ARG A 238 -4.34 -10.81 19.36
C ARG A 238 -5.55 -11.41 20.10
N ASP A 239 -5.49 -11.48 21.43
CA ASP A 239 -6.59 -12.00 22.27
C ASP A 239 -7.85 -11.14 22.20
N ASP A 240 -7.72 -9.84 21.91
CA ASP A 240 -8.81 -8.88 21.73
C ASP A 240 -9.21 -8.73 20.25
N GLY A 241 -8.65 -9.55 19.35
CA GLY A 241 -8.97 -9.60 17.92
C GLY A 241 -10.29 -10.29 17.64
N LEU A 242 -10.86 -10.00 16.48
CA LEU A 242 -12.06 -10.65 15.95
C LEU A 242 -11.71 -11.73 14.92
N GLY A 243 -10.69 -11.47 14.09
CA GLY A 243 -10.22 -12.35 13.03
C GLY A 243 -8.79 -12.83 13.23
N SER A 244 -8.21 -13.35 12.16
CA SER A 244 -6.80 -13.79 12.18
C SER A 244 -5.83 -12.61 12.26
N CYS A 245 -6.17 -11.50 11.62
CA CYS A 245 -5.52 -10.20 11.73
C CYS A 245 -6.59 -9.13 11.77
N ASP A 246 -6.38 -8.10 12.57
CA ASP A 246 -7.29 -6.99 12.77
C ASP A 246 -6.56 -5.66 12.69
N LEU A 247 -7.31 -4.60 12.39
CA LEU A 247 -6.85 -3.23 12.43
C LEU A 247 -6.96 -2.65 13.83
N TYR A 248 -5.89 -2.02 14.27
CA TYR A 248 -5.78 -1.29 15.54
C TYR A 248 -5.44 0.17 15.27
N TYR A 249 -5.84 1.05 16.15
CA TYR A 249 -5.52 2.47 16.07
C TYR A 249 -5.17 3.04 17.44
N GLY A 250 -4.44 4.12 17.43
CA GLY A 250 -4.08 4.84 18.64
C GLY A 250 -3.45 6.19 18.35
N ASN A 251 -3.12 6.91 19.43
CA ASN A 251 -2.38 8.16 19.32
C ASN A 251 -0.93 7.88 18.95
N SER A 252 -0.33 8.68 18.10
CA SER A 252 1.08 8.58 17.71
C SER A 252 2.06 8.92 18.86
N ASN A 253 1.58 9.53 19.94
CA ASN A 253 2.39 9.72 21.15
C ASN A 253 2.52 8.41 21.93
N LEU A 254 3.52 7.62 21.59
CA LEU A 254 3.76 6.27 22.12
C LEU A 254 3.94 6.18 23.64
N LYS A 255 4.27 7.29 24.31
CA LYS A 255 4.47 7.31 25.77
C LYS A 255 3.16 7.21 26.56
N THR A 256 2.05 7.57 25.95
CA THR A 256 0.73 7.62 26.60
C THR A 256 -0.33 6.79 25.88
N SER A 257 0.05 6.07 24.82
CA SER A 257 -0.89 5.43 23.90
C SER A 257 -1.36 4.08 24.42
N SER A 258 -2.67 3.91 24.44
CA SER A 258 -3.33 2.60 24.32
C SER A 258 -3.76 2.42 22.86
N PHE A 259 -3.44 1.27 22.28
CA PHE A 259 -3.94 0.90 20.97
C PHE A 259 -5.22 0.10 21.11
N LEU A 260 -6.24 0.47 20.37
CA LEU A 260 -7.56 -0.11 20.45
C LEU A 260 -7.91 -0.84 19.15
N ASN A 261 -8.52 -2.01 19.27
CA ASN A 261 -9.13 -2.68 18.14
C ASN A 261 -10.22 -1.78 17.54
N LEU A 262 -10.27 -1.63 16.22
CA LEU A 262 -11.24 -0.78 15.51
C LEU A 262 -12.68 -1.32 15.58
N GLY A 263 -12.86 -2.52 16.13
CA GLY A 263 -14.16 -3.13 16.41
C GLY A 263 -14.91 -3.60 15.17
N LYS A 264 -16.07 -4.21 15.39
CA LYS A 264 -16.87 -4.96 14.40
C LYS A 264 -17.39 -4.17 13.20
N ASN A 265 -17.32 -2.86 13.23
CA ASN A 265 -17.71 -2.04 12.08
C ASN A 265 -16.62 -2.05 11.00
N ILE A 266 -15.36 -2.23 11.40
CA ILE A 266 -14.19 -2.33 10.53
C ILE A 266 -13.67 -3.74 10.51
N ASN A 267 -13.31 -4.32 11.64
CA ASN A 267 -12.80 -5.67 11.76
C ASN A 267 -13.91 -6.73 11.68
N SER A 268 -13.58 -7.91 11.21
CA SER A 268 -14.48 -9.05 11.02
C SER A 268 -13.85 -10.34 11.55
N GLU A 269 -14.57 -11.47 11.46
CA GLU A 269 -14.04 -12.81 11.78
C GLU A 269 -13.01 -13.30 10.72
N HIS A 270 -12.68 -12.47 9.73
CA HIS A 270 -11.80 -12.77 8.63
C HIS A 270 -10.46 -12.04 8.80
N TRP A 271 -9.69 -11.96 7.72
CA TRP A 271 -8.45 -11.22 7.68
C TRP A 271 -8.72 -9.76 7.27
N ASP A 272 -8.40 -8.82 8.14
CA ASP A 272 -8.55 -7.38 7.95
C ASP A 272 -7.21 -6.70 8.17
N SER A 273 -6.71 -5.93 7.20
CA SER A 273 -5.32 -5.47 7.19
C SER A 273 -5.11 -4.20 6.34
N GLN A 274 -3.90 -3.66 6.38
CA GLN A 274 -3.39 -2.62 5.48
C GLN A 274 -4.28 -1.36 5.45
N GLY A 275 -4.61 -0.86 6.64
CA GLY A 275 -5.45 0.33 6.79
C GLY A 275 -4.69 1.62 6.52
N CYS A 276 -5.35 2.58 5.84
CA CYS A 276 -4.86 3.95 5.71
C CYS A 276 -5.98 4.98 5.88
N PHE A 277 -5.63 6.15 6.43
CA PHE A 277 -6.56 7.26 6.59
C PHE A 277 -6.62 8.13 5.33
N SER A 278 -7.82 8.63 5.00
CA SER A 278 -7.90 9.81 4.13
C SER A 278 -7.31 11.04 4.83
N SER A 279 -6.74 11.98 4.07
CA SER A 279 -6.06 13.15 4.66
C SER A 279 -7.02 14.05 5.44
N ASP A 280 -8.29 14.12 5.03
CA ASP A 280 -9.36 14.84 5.74
C ASP A 280 -9.92 14.07 6.95
N ARG A 281 -9.39 12.87 7.23
CA ARG A 281 -9.80 11.95 8.31
C ARG A 281 -11.28 11.60 8.31
N LYS A 282 -11.91 11.59 7.14
CA LYS A 282 -13.34 11.19 7.01
C LYS A 282 -13.50 9.72 6.66
N PHE A 283 -12.43 9.07 6.17
CA PHE A 283 -12.49 7.69 5.72
C PHE A 283 -11.25 6.91 6.15
N ILE A 284 -11.46 5.60 6.35
CA ILE A 284 -10.40 4.58 6.39
C ILE A 284 -10.60 3.69 5.18
N TYR A 285 -9.52 3.45 4.43
CA TYR A 285 -9.42 2.44 3.38
C TYR A 285 -8.64 1.27 3.95
N PHE A 286 -9.05 0.06 3.68
CA PHE A 286 -8.37 -1.14 4.19
C PHE A 286 -8.67 -2.36 3.33
N VAL A 287 -7.95 -3.45 3.55
CA VAL A 287 -8.12 -4.72 2.84
C VAL A 287 -8.84 -5.74 3.70
N SER A 288 -9.72 -6.51 3.11
CA SER A 288 -10.41 -7.60 3.79
C SER A 288 -10.83 -8.70 2.82
N ASN A 289 -10.75 -9.95 3.28
CA ASN A 289 -11.31 -11.11 2.57
C ASN A 289 -12.67 -11.54 3.12
N ARG A 290 -13.41 -10.60 3.75
CA ARG A 290 -14.76 -10.86 4.27
C ARG A 290 -15.77 -11.18 3.17
N PRO A 291 -16.82 -11.96 3.46
CA PRO A 291 -17.89 -12.23 2.51
C PRO A 291 -18.59 -10.96 2.02
N GLY A 292 -19.03 -11.00 0.75
CA GLY A 292 -19.71 -9.87 0.10
C GLY A 292 -18.79 -8.96 -0.70
N GLY A 293 -17.52 -9.34 -0.87
CA GLY A 293 -16.59 -8.75 -1.81
C GLY A 293 -16.78 -9.24 -3.25
N TYR A 294 -15.89 -8.82 -4.13
CA TYR A 294 -15.84 -9.23 -5.55
C TYR A 294 -14.84 -10.36 -5.78
N GLY A 295 -13.75 -10.39 -5.00
CA GLY A 295 -12.63 -11.29 -5.17
C GLY A 295 -12.22 -12.04 -3.91
N GLY A 296 -10.94 -12.37 -3.84
CA GLY A 296 -10.34 -12.98 -2.64
C GLY A 296 -10.15 -11.95 -1.54
N THR A 297 -9.28 -10.97 -1.76
CA THR A 297 -9.14 -9.77 -0.93
C THR A 297 -9.61 -8.56 -1.71
N ASP A 298 -10.40 -7.71 -1.07
CA ASP A 298 -10.94 -6.48 -1.66
C ASP A 298 -10.52 -5.27 -0.82
N ILE A 299 -10.53 -4.09 -1.43
CA ILE A 299 -10.44 -2.81 -0.74
C ILE A 299 -11.83 -2.43 -0.21
N TRP A 300 -11.89 -2.16 1.09
CA TRP A 300 -13.08 -1.72 1.82
C TRP A 300 -12.88 -0.33 2.38
N ILE A 301 -13.99 0.35 2.65
CA ILE A 301 -14.00 1.75 3.13
C ILE A 301 -14.93 1.84 4.32
N SER A 302 -14.51 2.59 5.36
CA SER A 302 -15.38 2.99 6.47
C SER A 302 -15.32 4.51 6.65
N LYS A 303 -16.46 5.13 6.98
CA LYS A 303 -16.51 6.54 7.34
C LYS A 303 -16.18 6.72 8.81
N ILE A 304 -15.42 7.77 9.10
CA ILE A 304 -15.14 8.22 10.47
C ILE A 304 -16.19 9.26 10.83
N ASN A 305 -16.90 9.04 11.91
CA ASN A 305 -17.95 9.92 12.44
C ASN A 305 -17.62 10.30 13.89
N ASP A 306 -18.30 11.27 14.45
CA ASP A 306 -18.14 11.71 15.86
C ASP A 306 -18.35 10.55 16.86
N ASN A 307 -19.16 9.55 16.48
CA ASN A 307 -19.49 8.38 17.31
C ASN A 307 -18.65 7.14 16.99
N GLY A 308 -17.56 7.27 16.21
CA GLY A 308 -16.69 6.19 15.79
C GLY A 308 -16.76 5.87 14.30
N PHE A 309 -16.73 4.60 13.93
CA PHE A 309 -16.60 4.13 12.55
C PHE A 309 -17.94 3.61 12.02
N SER A 310 -18.29 3.94 10.78
CA SER A 310 -19.44 3.33 10.10
C SER A 310 -19.14 1.87 9.78
N LYS A 311 -20.20 1.07 9.57
CA LYS A 311 -20.01 -0.26 8.97
C LYS A 311 -19.26 -0.14 7.64
N ALA A 312 -18.26 -1.00 7.44
CA ALA A 312 -17.47 -1.03 6.23
C ALA A 312 -18.32 -1.37 5.00
N PHE A 313 -17.99 -0.75 3.88
CA PHE A 313 -18.58 -1.03 2.58
C PHE A 313 -17.47 -1.21 1.53
N ASN A 314 -17.74 -2.05 0.53
CA ASN A 314 -16.78 -2.38 -0.52
C ASN A 314 -16.51 -1.17 -1.42
N ALA A 315 -15.26 -0.96 -1.87
CA ALA A 315 -14.88 0.16 -2.75
C ALA A 315 -15.52 0.07 -4.16
N GLY A 316 -16.12 -1.07 -4.48
CA GLY A 316 -16.89 -1.30 -5.71
C GLY A 316 -16.09 -1.84 -6.88
N PRO A 317 -16.78 -2.24 -7.97
CA PRO A 317 -16.21 -3.03 -9.06
C PRO A 317 -15.30 -2.24 -10.00
N ILE A 318 -15.12 -0.95 -9.78
CA ILE A 318 -14.14 -0.14 -10.52
C ILE A 318 -12.74 -0.37 -9.92
N ILE A 319 -12.65 -0.47 -8.61
CA ILE A 319 -11.40 -0.70 -7.87
C ILE A 319 -11.17 -2.20 -7.68
N ASN A 320 -12.16 -2.92 -7.17
CA ASN A 320 -12.06 -4.34 -6.87
C ASN A 320 -12.44 -5.20 -8.07
N THR A 321 -11.77 -6.34 -8.19
CA THR A 321 -11.97 -7.32 -9.27
C THR A 321 -12.37 -8.68 -8.68
N LYS A 322 -12.48 -9.70 -9.50
CA LYS A 322 -12.67 -11.09 -9.02
C LYS A 322 -11.39 -11.74 -8.45
N TYR A 323 -10.30 -10.99 -8.39
CA TYR A 323 -9.00 -11.42 -7.85
C TYR A 323 -8.69 -10.66 -6.56
N ASP A 324 -7.42 -10.52 -6.23
CA ASP A 324 -6.98 -9.86 -5.01
C ASP A 324 -6.59 -8.40 -5.29
N GLU A 325 -7.09 -7.48 -4.46
CA GLU A 325 -6.64 -6.10 -4.35
C GLU A 325 -6.06 -5.87 -2.95
N MET A 326 -4.91 -5.20 -2.89
CA MET A 326 -4.15 -5.00 -1.65
C MET A 326 -3.51 -3.60 -1.58
N SER A 327 -2.95 -3.28 -0.41
CA SER A 327 -2.09 -2.12 -0.16
C SER A 327 -2.70 -0.78 -0.62
N PRO A 328 -3.95 -0.45 -0.22
CA PRO A 328 -4.53 0.83 -0.56
C PRO A 328 -3.76 1.97 0.11
N PHE A 329 -3.39 2.97 -0.67
CA PHE A 329 -2.83 4.22 -0.19
C PHE A 329 -3.58 5.39 -0.82
N ILE A 330 -4.43 6.04 -0.04
CA ILE A 330 -5.08 7.29 -0.45
C ILE A 330 -4.13 8.45 -0.23
N HIS A 331 -3.73 9.10 -1.32
CA HIS A 331 -2.81 10.22 -1.27
C HIS A 331 -3.42 11.41 -0.50
N ALA A 332 -2.55 12.29 -0.03
CA ALA A 332 -2.94 13.48 0.75
C ALA A 332 -3.94 14.40 0.03
N ASP A 333 -4.02 14.36 -1.31
CA ASP A 333 -5.00 15.11 -2.11
C ASP A 333 -6.45 14.58 -1.96
N ASN A 334 -6.66 13.42 -1.35
CA ASN A 334 -7.94 12.71 -1.27
C ASN A 334 -8.57 12.37 -2.64
N LEU A 335 -7.85 12.56 -3.72
CA LEU A 335 -8.32 12.39 -5.10
C LEU A 335 -7.63 11.26 -5.83
N THR A 336 -6.47 10.81 -5.34
CA THR A 336 -5.66 9.76 -5.95
C THR A 336 -5.51 8.59 -4.99
N LEU A 337 -5.95 7.41 -5.43
CA LEU A 337 -5.81 6.13 -4.71
C LEU A 337 -4.79 5.27 -5.45
N TYR A 338 -3.70 4.91 -4.79
CA TYR A 338 -2.76 3.88 -5.23
C TYR A 338 -3.12 2.56 -4.56
N PHE A 339 -2.95 1.46 -5.25
CA PHE A 339 -3.21 0.11 -4.72
C PHE A 339 -2.58 -0.95 -5.61
N SER A 340 -2.42 -2.16 -5.09
CA SER A 340 -1.93 -3.30 -5.85
C SER A 340 -3.07 -4.24 -6.22
N SER A 341 -3.03 -4.82 -7.42
CA SER A 341 -4.08 -5.73 -7.91
C SER A 341 -3.50 -6.85 -8.77
N LYS A 342 -4.11 -8.05 -8.64
CA LYS A 342 -3.90 -9.20 -9.54
C LYS A 342 -4.88 -9.23 -10.69
N GLY A 343 -5.95 -8.46 -10.61
CA GLY A 343 -7.12 -8.62 -11.50
C GLY A 343 -7.19 -7.60 -12.62
N HIS A 344 -6.67 -6.38 -12.43
CA HIS A 344 -6.56 -5.40 -13.50
C HIS A 344 -5.46 -5.83 -14.50
N VAL A 345 -5.56 -5.34 -15.73
CA VAL A 345 -4.60 -5.68 -16.78
C VAL A 345 -3.20 -5.17 -16.40
N GLY A 346 -2.24 -6.10 -16.32
CA GLY A 346 -0.91 -5.83 -15.82
C GLY A 346 0.15 -6.81 -16.32
N LEU A 347 1.35 -6.72 -15.73
CA LEU A 347 2.54 -7.48 -16.14
C LEU A 347 2.77 -8.71 -15.25
N GLY A 348 2.60 -8.56 -13.92
CA GLY A 348 3.02 -9.55 -12.95
C GLY A 348 1.91 -10.24 -12.19
N ASP A 349 2.27 -10.69 -10.98
CA ASP A 349 1.32 -11.25 -10.01
C ASP A 349 0.50 -10.11 -9.40
N TYR A 350 1.14 -9.22 -8.63
CA TYR A 350 0.56 -7.95 -8.21
C TYR A 350 1.27 -6.81 -8.94
N ASP A 351 0.50 -5.97 -9.59
CA ASP A 351 0.97 -4.69 -10.13
C ASP A 351 0.39 -3.53 -9.31
N VAL A 352 1.12 -2.42 -9.26
CA VAL A 352 0.63 -1.18 -8.67
C VAL A 352 -0.17 -0.39 -9.69
N PHE A 353 -1.34 0.06 -9.25
CA PHE A 353 -2.28 0.88 -10.02
C PHE A 353 -2.57 2.19 -9.29
N TYR A 354 -3.04 3.18 -10.03
CA TYR A 354 -3.65 4.36 -9.45
C TYR A 354 -5.02 4.63 -10.09
N SER A 355 -5.91 5.16 -9.28
CA SER A 355 -7.21 5.64 -9.72
C SER A 355 -7.44 7.04 -9.19
N THR A 356 -8.09 7.89 -9.98
CA THR A 356 -8.38 9.27 -9.60
C THR A 356 -9.87 9.55 -9.57
N ARG A 357 -10.26 10.61 -8.83
CA ARG A 357 -11.63 11.13 -8.82
C ARG A 357 -11.61 12.66 -8.81
N ASN A 358 -12.71 13.30 -9.24
CA ASN A 358 -12.78 14.75 -9.32
C ASN A 358 -12.89 15.45 -7.95
N ASN A 359 -13.55 14.82 -7.00
CA ASN A 359 -13.70 15.27 -5.61
C ASN A 359 -14.00 14.08 -4.71
N ALA A 360 -13.95 14.26 -3.39
CA ALA A 360 -14.11 13.20 -2.40
C ALA A 360 -15.44 12.41 -2.49
N ASN A 361 -16.48 12.99 -3.09
CA ASN A 361 -17.80 12.36 -3.24
C ASN A 361 -18.00 11.75 -4.66
N SER A 362 -17.05 11.92 -5.58
CA SER A 362 -17.13 11.37 -6.92
C SER A 362 -16.72 9.90 -6.94
N LYS A 363 -17.25 9.16 -7.93
CA LYS A 363 -16.81 7.79 -8.22
C LYS A 363 -15.35 7.78 -8.68
N TRP A 364 -14.63 6.71 -8.37
CA TRP A 364 -13.32 6.43 -8.90
C TRP A 364 -13.37 6.24 -10.42
N ARG A 365 -12.34 6.69 -11.10
CA ARG A 365 -12.12 6.39 -12.53
C ARG A 365 -11.53 4.99 -12.67
N LYS A 366 -11.56 4.43 -13.88
CA LYS A 366 -10.90 3.15 -14.18
C LYS A 366 -9.41 3.25 -13.79
N PRO A 367 -8.90 2.28 -13.01
CA PRO A 367 -7.50 2.25 -12.62
C PRO A 367 -6.57 2.19 -13.83
N LYS A 368 -5.41 2.81 -13.68
CA LYS A 368 -4.30 2.75 -14.65
C LYS A 368 -3.11 2.08 -13.98
N ASN A 369 -2.46 1.19 -14.71
CA ASN A 369 -1.19 0.59 -14.31
C ASN A 369 -0.10 1.67 -14.29
N LEU A 370 0.83 1.61 -13.33
CA LEU A 370 1.92 2.60 -13.24
C LEU A 370 2.93 2.48 -14.38
N GLY A 371 2.95 1.36 -15.09
CA GLY A 371 3.81 1.14 -16.24
C GLY A 371 5.10 0.40 -15.92
N TYR A 372 5.81 0.00 -16.99
CA TYR A 372 7.12 -0.64 -16.90
C TYR A 372 8.22 0.44 -16.89
N PRO A 373 9.26 0.29 -16.05
CA PRO A 373 9.58 -0.86 -15.20
C PRO A 373 9.17 -0.72 -13.72
N ILE A 374 8.28 0.21 -13.33
CA ILE A 374 7.73 0.23 -11.96
C ILE A 374 7.04 -1.09 -11.67
N ASN A 375 6.18 -1.55 -12.60
CA ASN A 375 5.64 -2.89 -12.61
C ASN A 375 6.42 -3.76 -13.58
N ASP A 376 6.69 -4.99 -13.19
CA ASP A 376 7.35 -6.01 -13.99
C ASP A 376 6.65 -7.38 -13.82
N HIS A 377 7.28 -8.47 -14.23
CA HIS A 377 6.73 -9.83 -14.09
C HIS A 377 6.67 -10.33 -12.63
N LEU A 378 7.28 -9.63 -11.70
CA LEU A 378 7.26 -9.97 -10.28
C LEU A 378 6.02 -9.36 -9.59
N SER A 379 6.04 -9.33 -8.27
CA SER A 379 4.96 -8.81 -7.45
C SER A 379 5.35 -7.45 -6.86
N GLN A 380 4.68 -6.39 -7.26
CA GLN A 380 4.88 -5.04 -6.74
C GLN A 380 3.75 -4.67 -5.79
N ASN A 381 4.13 -4.34 -4.55
CA ASN A 381 3.18 -4.04 -3.47
C ASN A 381 3.61 -2.81 -2.67
N SER A 382 2.64 -2.30 -1.87
CA SER A 382 2.92 -1.35 -0.79
C SER A 382 3.58 -0.04 -1.23
N LEU A 383 3.13 0.53 -2.34
CA LEU A 383 3.60 1.84 -2.78
C LEU A 383 2.91 2.94 -1.98
N VAL A 384 3.70 3.85 -1.42
CA VAL A 384 3.23 5.10 -0.79
C VAL A 384 3.91 6.29 -1.45
N VAL A 385 3.21 7.42 -1.47
CA VAL A 385 3.66 8.63 -2.16
C VAL A 385 3.73 9.79 -1.17
N SER A 386 4.81 10.57 -1.24
CA SER A 386 5.00 11.77 -0.45
C SER A 386 3.86 12.79 -0.67
N SER A 387 3.62 13.65 0.29
CA SER A 387 2.52 14.62 0.26
C SER A 387 2.58 15.61 -0.91
N ASP A 388 3.77 15.83 -1.49
CA ASP A 388 3.96 16.64 -2.69
C ASP A 388 3.60 15.90 -4.00
N GLY A 389 3.26 14.61 -3.90
CA GLY A 389 2.87 13.77 -5.03
C GLY A 389 4.03 13.27 -5.90
N LYS A 390 5.29 13.57 -5.56
CA LYS A 390 6.44 13.36 -6.44
C LYS A 390 7.26 12.13 -6.11
N THR A 391 7.56 11.90 -4.83
CA THR A 391 8.42 10.79 -4.42
C THR A 391 7.59 9.60 -3.98
N ALA A 392 7.80 8.46 -4.59
CA ALA A 392 7.22 7.19 -4.17
C ALA A 392 8.24 6.35 -3.38
N PHE A 393 7.73 5.61 -2.40
CA PHE A 393 8.46 4.61 -1.62
C PHE A 393 7.75 3.26 -1.81
N PHE A 394 8.53 2.21 -2.01
CA PHE A 394 7.99 0.86 -2.20
C PHE A 394 9.01 -0.19 -1.72
N ASN A 395 8.57 -1.42 -1.58
CA ASN A 395 9.49 -2.52 -1.35
C ASN A 395 9.66 -3.38 -2.61
N SER A 396 10.87 -3.86 -2.81
CA SER A 396 11.22 -4.72 -3.95
C SER A 396 12.22 -5.80 -3.53
N SER A 397 12.14 -6.95 -4.19
CA SER A 397 13.11 -8.03 -4.08
C SER A 397 14.25 -7.93 -5.11
N ASN A 398 14.42 -6.78 -5.75
CA ASN A 398 15.55 -6.50 -6.63
C ASN A 398 16.88 -6.54 -5.85
N GLU A 399 18.01 -6.49 -6.57
CA GLU A 399 19.33 -6.50 -5.95
C GLU A 399 19.45 -5.47 -4.82
N GLY A 400 19.75 -5.96 -3.60
CA GLY A 400 19.80 -5.17 -2.39
C GLY A 400 20.53 -5.88 -1.25
N PHE A 401 20.13 -5.57 -0.01
CA PHE A 401 20.74 -6.13 1.21
C PHE A 401 20.04 -7.40 1.68
N GLY A 402 18.71 -7.47 1.54
CA GLY A 402 17.88 -8.57 2.04
C GLY A 402 17.02 -9.23 0.96
N SER A 403 15.93 -9.89 1.40
CA SER A 403 14.99 -10.52 0.48
C SER A 403 13.99 -9.52 -0.12
N ASP A 404 13.65 -8.47 0.63
CA ASP A 404 12.93 -7.29 0.17
C ASP A 404 13.56 -6.07 0.84
N ASP A 405 13.83 -5.05 0.07
CA ASP A 405 14.39 -3.77 0.52
C ASP A 405 13.43 -2.63 0.21
N ILE A 406 13.56 -1.53 0.95
CA ILE A 406 12.83 -0.29 0.67
C ILE A 406 13.63 0.56 -0.32
N PHE A 407 12.94 0.97 -1.38
CA PHE A 407 13.43 1.86 -2.42
C PHE A 407 12.59 3.14 -2.48
N CYS A 408 13.14 4.17 -3.08
CA CYS A 408 12.37 5.36 -3.49
C CYS A 408 12.70 5.75 -4.94
N PHE A 409 11.78 6.44 -5.59
CA PHE A 409 11.97 7.00 -6.92
C PHE A 409 11.08 8.23 -7.12
N GLU A 410 11.41 9.06 -8.11
CA GLU A 410 10.55 10.17 -8.52
C GLU A 410 9.47 9.64 -9.49
N LEU A 411 8.20 9.88 -9.16
CA LEU A 411 7.09 9.50 -10.02
C LEU A 411 7.11 10.32 -11.31
N PRO A 412 6.97 9.70 -12.50
CA PRO A 412 6.74 10.42 -13.74
C PRO A 412 5.57 11.41 -13.64
N PHE A 413 5.72 12.57 -14.24
CA PHE A 413 4.76 13.68 -14.08
C PHE A 413 3.29 13.30 -14.32
N ASP A 414 3.03 12.45 -15.32
CA ASP A 414 1.67 12.05 -15.71
C ASP A 414 0.96 11.15 -14.69
N ILE A 415 1.71 10.53 -13.76
CA ILE A 415 1.18 9.64 -12.72
C ILE A 415 1.35 10.21 -11.30
N GLN A 416 1.87 11.43 -11.16
CA GLN A 416 1.93 12.14 -9.90
C GLN A 416 0.53 12.43 -9.38
N ALA A 417 0.34 12.31 -8.07
CA ALA A 417 -0.83 12.85 -7.40
C ALA A 417 -0.77 14.39 -7.41
N ASN A 418 -1.92 15.04 -7.18
CA ASN A 418 -1.90 16.48 -7.05
C ASN A 418 -1.07 16.85 -5.82
N GLU A 419 -0.11 17.73 -6.02
CA GLU A 419 0.65 18.28 -4.91
C GLU A 419 -0.34 18.83 -3.88
N VAL A 420 -0.39 18.22 -2.72
CA VAL A 420 -1.04 18.84 -1.58
C VAL A 420 -0.02 19.80 -1.02
N LYS A 421 -0.19 21.00 -1.49
CA LYS A 421 0.47 22.15 -0.93
C LYS A 421 0.02 22.24 0.52
N GLY A 422 0.75 21.53 1.37
CA GLY A 422 0.60 21.69 2.81
C GLY A 422 0.84 23.14 3.09
N PHE A 423 -0.24 23.90 3.42
CA PHE A 423 -0.15 25.32 3.67
C PHE A 423 0.82 26.04 2.72
N GLU A 424 0.66 25.87 1.43
CA GLU A 424 1.28 26.78 0.52
C GLU A 424 0.50 28.09 0.56
N LEU A 425 0.83 28.76 1.60
CA LEU A 425 0.60 30.17 1.78
C LEU A 425 1.01 30.97 0.51
N ASP A 426 1.93 30.47 -0.31
CA ASP A 426 2.37 31.12 -1.55
C ASP A 426 1.24 31.42 -2.54
N VAL A 427 0.25 30.53 -2.68
CA VAL A 427 -0.91 30.77 -3.56
C VAL A 427 -1.94 31.67 -2.90
N ILE A 428 -2.04 31.63 -1.58
CA ILE A 428 -2.97 32.42 -0.78
C ILE A 428 -2.41 33.83 -0.59
N LEU A 429 -1.09 33.98 -0.59
CA LEU A 429 -0.37 35.23 -0.41
C LEU A 429 -0.58 36.29 -1.51
N THR A 430 -1.11 35.93 -2.65
CA THR A 430 -1.40 36.89 -3.72
C THR A 430 -2.66 37.72 -3.47
N LYS A 431 -3.49 37.37 -2.48
CA LYS A 431 -4.74 38.09 -2.21
C LYS A 431 -4.77 38.66 -0.77
N LYS A 432 -4.26 39.87 -0.64
CA LYS A 432 -4.46 40.65 0.59
C LYS A 432 -5.94 40.72 0.95
N GLY A 433 -6.25 40.46 2.22
CA GLY A 433 -7.60 40.60 2.75
C GLY A 433 -8.48 39.36 2.68
N GLU A 434 -8.03 38.25 2.08
CA GLU A 434 -8.76 36.99 2.15
C GLU A 434 -8.52 36.27 3.48
N GLU A 435 -9.60 35.70 4.03
CA GLU A 435 -9.60 34.91 5.27
C GLU A 435 -9.11 33.49 4.98
N ILE A 436 -8.12 33.03 5.74
CA ILE A 436 -7.54 31.69 5.66
C ILE A 436 -7.86 30.94 6.93
N ILE A 437 -8.65 29.88 6.82
CA ILE A 437 -9.10 29.08 7.96
C ILE A 437 -8.00 28.12 8.40
N LEU A 438 -7.67 28.13 9.68
CA LEU A 438 -6.78 27.17 10.31
C LEU A 438 -7.58 25.91 10.68
N ASN A 439 -7.70 24.97 9.74
CA ASN A 439 -8.62 23.82 9.85
C ASN A 439 -8.25 22.84 10.98
N ASN A 440 -6.96 22.78 11.34
CA ASN A 440 -6.46 21.85 12.36
C ASN A 440 -6.10 22.54 13.67
N VAL A 441 -6.55 23.78 13.88
CA VAL A 441 -6.37 24.49 15.16
C VAL A 441 -7.61 24.30 16.02
N HIS A 442 -7.45 23.51 17.08
CA HIS A 442 -8.51 23.11 18.00
C HIS A 442 -8.22 23.55 19.43
N PHE A 443 -9.28 23.75 20.19
CA PHE A 443 -9.21 24.13 21.59
C PHE A 443 -10.00 23.15 22.46
N LEU A 444 -9.60 22.98 23.69
CA LEU A 444 -10.40 22.25 24.67
C LEU A 444 -11.80 22.85 24.78
N ASN A 445 -12.79 22.02 25.11
CA ASN A 445 -14.20 22.44 25.17
C ASN A 445 -14.38 23.66 26.11
N ASN A 446 -15.10 24.68 25.63
CA ASN A 446 -15.32 25.95 26.32
C ASN A 446 -14.02 26.63 26.82
N SER A 447 -12.91 26.41 26.14
CA SER A 447 -11.59 26.89 26.53
C SER A 447 -10.90 27.60 25.37
N PHE A 448 -9.87 28.36 25.71
CA PHE A 448 -8.90 28.93 24.77
C PHE A 448 -7.53 28.20 24.82
N LYS A 449 -7.43 27.12 25.59
CA LYS A 449 -6.23 26.27 25.63
C LYS A 449 -6.18 25.43 24.35
N LEU A 450 -5.10 25.56 23.60
CA LEU A 450 -4.84 24.77 22.40
C LEU A 450 -4.72 23.28 22.74
N GLU A 451 -5.29 22.44 21.90
CA GLU A 451 -5.05 21.00 21.93
C GLU A 451 -3.73 20.66 21.22
N ASP A 452 -3.05 19.60 21.67
CA ASP A 452 -1.73 19.22 21.16
C ASP A 452 -1.72 18.96 19.64
N LYS A 453 -2.82 18.47 19.09
CA LYS A 453 -3.01 18.28 17.65
C LYS A 453 -2.90 19.56 16.82
N SER A 454 -3.09 20.73 17.44
CA SER A 454 -2.97 22.04 16.79
C SER A 454 -1.53 22.44 16.53
N PHE A 455 -0.58 21.90 17.29
CA PHE A 455 0.80 22.37 17.25
C PHE A 455 1.50 22.07 15.92
N THR A 456 1.12 21.00 15.22
CA THR A 456 1.69 20.68 13.91
C THR A 456 1.40 21.79 12.90
N GLU A 457 0.15 22.23 12.79
CA GLU A 457 -0.25 23.31 11.89
C GLU A 457 0.37 24.65 12.30
N LEU A 458 0.33 24.95 13.59
CA LEU A 458 0.88 26.20 14.11
C LEU A 458 2.42 26.28 13.97
N ASN A 459 3.15 25.16 14.09
CA ASN A 459 4.59 25.11 13.84
C ASN A 459 4.92 25.37 12.37
N ARG A 460 4.11 24.84 11.44
CA ARG A 460 4.25 25.11 10.00
C ARG A 460 4.01 26.59 9.71
N LEU A 461 2.96 27.16 10.26
CA LEU A 461 2.67 28.59 10.12
C LEU A 461 3.80 29.44 10.71
N ALA A 462 4.33 29.09 11.88
CA ALA A 462 5.46 29.77 12.49
C ALA A 462 6.72 29.72 11.61
N LYS A 463 7.06 28.55 11.07
CA LYS A 463 8.19 28.38 10.14
C LYS A 463 8.02 29.24 8.91
N TYR A 464 6.82 29.27 8.34
CA TYR A 464 6.51 30.07 7.17
C TYR A 464 6.67 31.58 7.44
N LEU A 465 6.04 32.10 8.52
CA LEU A 465 6.10 33.51 8.88
C LEU A 465 7.52 34.02 9.25
N LYS A 466 8.38 33.12 9.74
CA LYS A 466 9.80 33.42 9.96
C LYS A 466 10.59 33.61 8.67
N ASN A 467 10.25 32.87 7.64
CA ASN A 467 10.96 32.85 6.37
C ASN A 467 10.42 33.87 5.36
N ASN A 468 9.28 34.51 5.65
CA ASN A 468 8.62 35.45 4.76
C ASN A 468 8.30 36.78 5.47
N ASP A 469 8.40 37.88 4.75
CA ASP A 469 8.12 39.21 5.29
C ASP A 469 6.62 39.55 5.15
N ILE A 470 5.80 38.93 6.01
CA ILE A 470 4.34 39.01 5.92
C ILE A 470 3.78 39.40 7.26
N ILE A 471 2.79 40.29 7.23
CA ILE A 471 2.03 40.73 8.39
C ILE A 471 0.66 40.05 8.35
N ILE A 472 0.26 39.44 9.44
CA ILE A 472 -1.05 38.75 9.56
C ILE A 472 -1.89 39.28 10.73
N LEU A 473 -3.21 39.21 10.54
CA LEU A 473 -4.21 39.35 11.60
C LEU A 473 -4.82 37.97 11.87
N ILE A 474 -4.66 37.45 13.09
CA ILE A 474 -5.31 36.21 13.54
C ILE A 474 -6.72 36.56 14.01
N GLU A 475 -7.72 35.85 13.47
CA GLU A 475 -9.13 36.06 13.78
C GLU A 475 -9.70 34.83 14.50
N GLY A 476 -10.44 35.09 15.58
CA GLY A 476 -11.17 34.05 16.32
C GLY A 476 -12.68 34.23 16.19
N HIS A 477 -13.40 33.11 16.00
CA HIS A 477 -14.85 33.09 15.81
C HIS A 477 -15.52 32.04 16.71
N THR A 478 -16.78 32.26 17.05
CA THR A 478 -17.64 31.31 17.76
C THR A 478 -18.93 31.07 16.98
N ASP A 479 -19.67 30.05 17.36
CA ASP A 479 -21.06 29.92 16.99
C ASP A 479 -21.95 30.90 17.79
N SER A 480 -23.26 30.85 17.56
CA SER A 480 -24.23 31.72 18.22
C SER A 480 -24.63 31.26 19.63
N ASN A 481 -24.06 30.15 20.14
CA ASN A 481 -24.38 29.69 21.51
C ASN A 481 -23.70 30.58 22.55
N GLY A 482 -24.44 30.93 23.60
CA GLY A 482 -23.95 31.78 24.67
C GLY A 482 -24.28 33.28 24.49
N THR A 483 -23.78 34.12 25.38
CA THR A 483 -23.97 35.58 25.30
C THR A 483 -22.94 36.20 24.36
N GLU A 484 -23.29 37.29 23.70
CA GLU A 484 -22.36 38.04 22.81
C GLU A 484 -21.06 38.42 23.52
N ASN A 485 -21.16 38.88 24.76
CA ASN A 485 -19.98 39.24 25.54
C ASN A 485 -19.03 38.04 25.78
N ASN A 486 -19.58 36.89 26.15
CA ASN A 486 -18.79 35.65 26.37
C ASN A 486 -18.15 35.16 25.06
N ASN A 487 -18.90 35.22 23.97
CA ASN A 487 -18.37 34.85 22.64
C ASN A 487 -17.24 35.77 22.18
N ASN A 488 -17.38 37.07 22.42
CA ASN A 488 -16.32 38.04 22.11
C ASN A 488 -15.06 37.79 22.95
N ILE A 489 -15.20 37.51 24.25
CA ILE A 489 -14.07 37.19 25.12
C ILE A 489 -13.41 35.86 24.69
N LEU A 490 -14.21 34.81 24.46
CA LEU A 490 -13.71 33.49 24.10
C LEU A 490 -12.96 33.51 22.76
N SER A 491 -13.54 34.13 21.73
CA SER A 491 -12.93 34.25 20.41
C SER A 491 -11.61 35.03 20.45
N ARG A 492 -11.60 36.13 21.21
CA ARG A 492 -10.37 36.92 21.39
C ARG A 492 -9.26 36.14 22.10
N ASN A 493 -9.63 35.40 23.16
CA ASN A 493 -8.65 34.58 23.89
C ASN A 493 -8.11 33.42 23.04
N ARG A 494 -8.93 32.80 22.18
CA ARG A 494 -8.49 31.79 21.22
C ARG A 494 -7.51 32.35 20.20
N ALA A 495 -7.84 33.49 19.60
CA ALA A 495 -6.92 34.19 18.68
C ALA A 495 -5.61 34.57 19.38
N LYS A 496 -5.69 35.00 20.67
CA LYS A 496 -4.51 35.31 21.50
C LYS A 496 -3.67 34.06 21.76
N SER A 497 -4.25 32.92 22.03
CA SER A 497 -3.49 31.67 22.25
C SER A 497 -2.68 31.26 21.02
N VAL A 498 -3.23 31.43 19.83
CA VAL A 498 -2.49 31.22 18.57
C VAL A 498 -1.38 32.26 18.41
N PHE A 499 -1.65 33.53 18.66
CA PHE A 499 -0.64 34.59 18.65
C PHE A 499 0.52 34.28 19.61
N ASP A 500 0.21 33.96 20.87
CA ASP A 500 1.21 33.64 21.90
C ASP A 500 2.07 32.42 21.47
N PHE A 501 1.44 31.40 20.88
CA PHE A 501 2.14 30.23 20.36
C PHE A 501 3.15 30.62 19.25
N LEU A 502 2.71 31.39 18.26
CA LEU A 502 3.56 31.80 17.14
C LEU A 502 4.75 32.65 17.62
N VAL A 503 4.51 33.60 18.53
CA VAL A 503 5.58 34.43 19.12
C VAL A 503 6.57 33.60 19.92
N ASN A 504 6.09 32.63 20.73
CA ASN A 504 6.94 31.72 21.51
C ASN A 504 7.77 30.79 20.61
N ASN A 505 7.32 30.55 19.38
CA ASN A 505 8.04 29.79 18.36
C ASN A 505 8.87 30.67 17.41
N GLY A 506 9.16 31.92 17.82
CA GLY A 506 10.15 32.80 17.16
C GLY A 506 9.61 33.62 15.99
N VAL A 507 8.30 33.78 15.84
CA VAL A 507 7.71 34.73 14.90
C VAL A 507 7.76 36.14 15.51
N ASP A 508 8.17 37.16 14.70
CA ASP A 508 8.22 38.53 15.16
C ASP A 508 6.82 39.05 15.53
N LYS A 509 6.64 39.43 16.80
CA LYS A 509 5.37 39.94 17.32
C LYS A 509 4.86 41.20 16.59
N ASN A 510 5.73 41.95 15.91
CA ASN A 510 5.33 43.11 15.14
C ASN A 510 4.69 42.76 13.80
N LYS A 511 4.84 41.53 13.35
CA LYS A 511 4.22 40.96 12.13
C LYS A 511 2.89 40.28 12.38
N ILE A 512 2.46 40.15 13.64
CA ILE A 512 1.24 39.46 13.99
C ILE A 512 0.36 40.32 14.85
N THR A 513 -0.93 40.35 14.53
CA THR A 513 -1.97 40.94 15.39
C THR A 513 -3.08 39.90 15.60
N PHE A 514 -3.94 40.12 16.60
CA PHE A 514 -5.06 39.21 16.83
C PHE A 514 -6.34 39.95 17.20
N LYS A 515 -7.50 39.38 16.77
CA LYS A 515 -8.83 39.92 17.08
C LYS A 515 -9.86 38.80 17.25
N GLY A 516 -10.79 38.99 18.17
CA GLY A 516 -11.97 38.15 18.32
C GLY A 516 -13.20 38.83 17.73
N TYR A 517 -14.01 38.08 17.03
CA TYR A 517 -15.24 38.54 16.40
C TYR A 517 -16.49 37.90 17.02
N GLY A 518 -16.33 37.02 18.03
CA GLY A 518 -17.46 36.28 18.59
C GLY A 518 -18.25 35.58 17.49
N SER A 519 -19.56 35.70 17.54
CA SER A 519 -20.51 35.15 16.54
C SER A 519 -20.90 36.16 15.44
N SER A 520 -20.26 37.34 15.39
CA SER A 520 -20.69 38.43 14.48
C SER A 520 -20.34 38.21 13.00
N ARG A 521 -19.44 37.24 12.69
CA ARG A 521 -19.02 36.90 11.33
C ARG A 521 -19.19 35.40 11.05
N PRO A 522 -20.44 34.90 10.93
CA PRO A 522 -20.66 33.48 10.63
C PRO A 522 -20.30 33.16 9.17
N LEU A 523 -19.71 31.99 8.94
CA LEU A 523 -19.50 31.44 7.57
C LEU A 523 -20.79 30.86 7.01
N THR A 524 -21.61 30.30 7.89
CA THR A 524 -22.85 29.62 7.53
C THR A 524 -23.91 29.79 8.63
N ASN A 525 -25.10 29.30 8.36
CA ASN A 525 -26.22 29.34 9.30
C ASN A 525 -25.87 28.58 10.61
N ASN A 526 -26.28 29.14 11.75
CA ASN A 526 -26.13 28.55 13.09
C ASN A 526 -27.28 27.60 13.47
N ALA A 527 -28.23 27.30 12.58
CA ALA A 527 -29.42 26.52 12.88
C ALA A 527 -29.11 25.04 13.18
N ASP A 528 -28.18 24.46 12.46
CA ASP A 528 -27.78 23.06 12.62
C ASP A 528 -26.41 22.91 13.32
N VAL A 529 -26.05 21.65 13.65
CA VAL A 529 -24.82 21.33 14.38
C VAL A 529 -23.61 21.57 13.49
N ASP A 530 -23.72 21.24 12.20
CA ASP A 530 -22.62 21.33 11.24
C ASP A 530 -22.28 22.77 10.92
N GLY A 531 -23.29 23.62 10.73
CA GLY A 531 -23.10 25.05 10.54
C GLY A 531 -22.45 25.72 11.75
N ARG A 532 -22.89 25.37 12.98
CA ARG A 532 -22.21 25.86 14.18
C ARG A 532 -20.77 25.38 14.30
N ALA A 533 -20.45 24.15 13.86
CA ALA A 533 -19.10 23.63 13.87
C ALA A 533 -18.18 24.43 12.93
N LEU A 534 -18.64 24.78 11.74
CA LEU A 534 -17.92 25.62 10.79
C LEU A 534 -17.71 27.05 11.30
N ASN A 535 -18.66 27.59 12.07
CA ASN A 535 -18.55 28.93 12.65
C ASN A 535 -17.56 29.00 13.82
N ARG A 536 -17.29 27.90 14.53
CA ARG A 536 -16.26 27.81 15.58
C ARG A 536 -14.89 27.62 14.94
N ARG A 537 -14.30 28.66 14.41
CA ARG A 537 -13.02 28.62 13.69
C ARG A 537 -12.01 29.63 14.21
N THR A 538 -10.77 29.37 13.92
CA THR A 538 -9.68 30.34 13.95
C THR A 538 -9.12 30.48 12.54
N SER A 539 -8.85 31.70 12.14
CA SER A 539 -8.37 32.03 10.81
C SER A 539 -7.29 33.12 10.89
N PHE A 540 -6.66 33.42 9.77
CA PHE A 540 -5.84 34.62 9.68
C PHE A 540 -6.06 35.32 8.34
N VAL A 541 -5.76 36.61 8.33
CA VAL A 541 -5.85 37.50 7.16
C VAL A 541 -4.51 38.16 6.96
N ILE A 542 -4.00 38.20 5.73
CA ILE A 542 -2.78 38.93 5.37
C ILE A 542 -3.09 40.41 5.24
N GLN A 543 -2.29 41.23 5.92
CA GLN A 543 -2.48 42.68 6.01
C GLN A 543 -1.77 43.43 4.89
#